data_dc920a2c741ff084b791d370e53360c9
#
_entry.id   dc920a2c741ff084b791d370e53360c9
#
_cell.length_a   1.000
_cell.length_b   1.000
_cell.length_c   1.000
_cell.angle_alpha   90.00
_cell.angle_beta   90.00
_cell.angle_gamma   90.00
#
_symmetry.space_group_name_H-M   'P 1'
#
loop_
_entity.id
_entity.type
_entity.pdbx_description
1 polymer ?
#
loop_
_entity_poly.entity_id
_entity_poly.type
_entity_poly.pdbx_seq_one_letter_code
_entity_poly.pdbx_strand_id
1 'polypeptide(L)'
;MIFVTLGSQKFQFNRLLEAIDRQIESGGITDPVFAQTGWSDYKPVHYEWAPFLDREDMDAWVAKADVVIAHGGTGAIVGALKAGKKVIAVPRLAKYGEHVDDHQEQVTGQFLGLNMILRCEDCGELSQMIAQAKAQTFRPYVSHTQAILDSIDEYINNTFQ
;
A
#
# COMPACT_ATOMS: atom_id res chain seq x y z
N MET A 1 -2.50 -6.90 13.32
CA MET A 1 -1.23 -6.22 13.02
C MET A 1 -1.29 -5.62 11.61
N ILE A 2 -0.51 -4.59 11.38
CA ILE A 2 -0.44 -3.86 10.10
C ILE A 2 0.93 -4.09 9.48
N PHE A 3 0.96 -4.47 8.22
CA PHE A 3 2.19 -4.56 7.43
C PHE A 3 2.21 -3.44 6.40
N VAL A 4 3.33 -2.70 6.33
CA VAL A 4 3.55 -1.61 5.39
C VAL A 4 4.62 -2.04 4.38
N THR A 5 4.37 -1.87 3.08
CA THR A 5 5.35 -2.19 2.05
C THR A 5 5.46 -1.07 1.03
N LEU A 6 6.68 -0.60 0.81
CA LEU A 6 6.99 0.52 -0.09
C LEU A 6 7.65 0.07 -1.40
N GLY A 7 7.81 -1.24 -1.60
CA GLY A 7 8.41 -1.78 -2.81
C GLY A 7 9.93 -1.58 -2.87
N SER A 8 10.49 -1.78 -4.06
CA SER A 8 11.95 -1.80 -4.29
C SER A 8 12.45 -0.68 -5.22
N GLN A 9 11.58 0.21 -5.69
CA GLN A 9 11.97 1.33 -6.53
C GLN A 9 12.81 2.35 -5.77
N LYS A 10 13.77 2.98 -6.45
CA LYS A 10 14.72 3.93 -5.88
C LYS A 10 14.13 5.31 -5.60
N PHE A 11 12.98 5.34 -4.92
CA PHE A 11 12.32 6.56 -4.49
C PHE A 11 11.98 6.47 -3.00
N GLN A 12 12.10 7.59 -2.30
CA GLN A 12 11.67 7.70 -0.92
C GLN A 12 10.14 7.76 -0.81
N PHE A 13 9.63 7.36 0.33
CA PHE A 13 8.22 7.55 0.68
C PHE A 13 8.12 7.99 2.16
N ASN A 14 8.92 8.97 2.52
CA ASN A 14 9.05 9.45 3.91
C ASN A 14 7.72 9.95 4.47
N ARG A 15 6.92 10.62 3.65
CA ARG A 15 5.60 11.15 4.01
C ARG A 15 4.71 10.11 4.69
N LEU A 16 4.65 8.91 4.12
CA LEU A 16 3.85 7.80 4.66
C LEU A 16 4.41 7.28 5.97
N LEU A 17 5.72 7.05 6.03
CA LEU A 17 6.39 6.53 7.24
C LEU A 17 6.27 7.49 8.42
N GLU A 18 6.45 8.79 8.18
CA GLU A 18 6.29 9.85 9.18
C GLU A 18 4.85 9.95 9.69
N ALA A 19 3.87 9.84 8.78
CA ALA A 19 2.47 9.90 9.16
C ALA A 19 2.06 8.74 10.06
N ILE A 20 2.58 7.54 9.81
CA ILE A 20 2.34 6.37 10.65
C ILE A 20 2.96 6.58 12.03
N ASP A 21 4.22 7.04 12.11
CA ASP A 21 4.90 7.34 13.39
C ASP A 21 4.09 8.33 14.24
N ARG A 22 3.66 9.43 13.64
CA ARG A 22 2.85 10.45 14.33
C ARG A 22 1.53 9.90 14.86
N GLN A 23 0.89 9.04 14.10
CA GLN A 23 -0.41 8.47 14.51
C GLN A 23 -0.26 7.37 15.56
N ILE A 24 0.86 6.66 15.61
CA ILE A 24 1.18 5.76 16.72
C ILE A 24 1.47 6.57 17.97
N GLU A 25 2.30 7.60 17.89
CA GLU A 25 2.63 8.49 19.02
C GLU A 25 1.39 9.14 19.62
N SER A 26 0.45 9.58 18.81
CA SER A 26 -0.81 10.19 19.26
C SER A 26 -1.87 9.20 19.73
N GLY A 27 -1.62 7.90 19.60
CA GLY A 27 -2.59 6.85 19.96
C GLY A 27 -3.69 6.59 18.91
N GLY A 28 -3.58 7.18 17.72
CA GLY A 28 -4.51 6.95 16.63
C GLY A 28 -4.37 5.55 16.00
N ILE A 29 -3.14 5.05 15.93
CA ILE A 29 -2.84 3.68 15.51
C ILE A 29 -2.34 2.92 16.74
N THR A 30 -3.05 1.88 17.14
CA THR A 30 -2.73 1.05 18.31
C THR A 30 -2.30 -0.36 17.95
N ASP A 31 -2.51 -0.78 16.72
CA ASP A 31 -2.06 -2.07 16.22
C ASP A 31 -0.54 -2.14 16.13
N PRO A 32 0.08 -3.30 16.33
CA PRO A 32 1.48 -3.50 15.97
C PRO A 32 1.70 -3.23 14.47
N VAL A 33 2.78 -2.53 14.15
CA VAL A 33 3.16 -2.18 12.78
C VAL A 33 4.56 -2.69 12.49
N PHE A 34 4.73 -3.27 11.31
CA PHE A 34 6.05 -3.53 10.73
C PHE A 34 6.10 -2.98 9.31
N ALA A 35 7.20 -2.32 8.94
CA ALA A 35 7.35 -1.72 7.61
C ALA A 35 8.58 -2.23 6.85
N GLN A 36 8.38 -2.51 5.59
CA GLN A 36 9.44 -2.61 4.60
C GLN A 36 9.59 -1.23 3.95
N THR A 37 10.70 -0.53 4.25
CA THR A 37 10.85 0.91 3.99
C THR A 37 11.49 1.25 2.65
N GLY A 38 12.11 0.27 1.98
CA GLY A 38 12.77 0.48 0.69
C GLY A 38 13.88 1.53 0.77
N TRP A 39 13.85 2.47 -0.16
CA TRP A 39 14.85 3.54 -0.31
C TRP A 39 14.51 4.81 0.47
N SER A 40 13.57 4.75 1.41
CA SER A 40 13.20 5.91 2.22
C SER A 40 14.31 6.26 3.21
N ASP A 41 14.55 7.57 3.37
CA ASP A 41 15.55 8.09 4.32
C ASP A 41 15.04 8.14 5.74
N TYR A 42 13.73 8.33 5.90
CA TYR A 42 13.09 8.37 7.19
C TYR A 42 13.18 7.03 7.90
N LYS A 43 13.63 7.05 9.14
CA LYS A 43 13.74 5.86 9.99
C LYS A 43 12.67 5.91 11.07
N PRO A 44 11.64 5.05 10.99
CA PRO A 44 10.59 5.00 11.99
C PRO A 44 11.11 4.80 13.42
N VAL A 45 10.48 5.47 14.38
CA VAL A 45 10.87 5.45 15.80
C VAL A 45 9.91 4.60 16.63
N HIS A 46 8.61 4.58 16.30
CA HIS A 46 7.58 3.96 17.11
C HIS A 46 7.17 2.56 16.60
N TYR A 47 7.78 2.05 15.54
CA TYR A 47 7.50 0.72 15.00
C TYR A 47 8.74 0.10 14.36
N GLU A 48 8.73 -1.22 14.25
CA GLU A 48 9.82 -1.99 13.65
C GLU A 48 9.80 -1.89 12.12
N TRP A 49 10.98 -1.95 11.53
CA TRP A 49 11.14 -1.85 10.09
C TRP A 49 12.41 -2.53 9.60
N ALA A 50 12.41 -2.87 8.31
CA ALA A 50 13.59 -3.28 7.56
C ALA A 50 13.57 -2.61 6.18
N PRO A 51 14.72 -2.27 5.60
CA PRO A 51 14.73 -1.62 4.29
C PRO A 51 14.22 -2.56 3.20
N PHE A 52 14.66 -3.80 3.18
CA PHE A 52 14.26 -4.80 2.21
C PHE A 52 14.03 -6.13 2.89
N LEU A 53 13.12 -6.93 2.34
CA LEU A 53 12.82 -8.28 2.76
C LEU A 53 13.02 -9.22 1.57
N ASP A 54 13.47 -10.43 1.82
CA ASP A 54 13.40 -11.48 0.82
C ASP A 54 11.94 -11.93 0.62
N ARG A 55 11.71 -12.78 -0.38
CA ARG A 55 10.35 -13.21 -0.73
C ARG A 55 9.68 -13.98 0.41
N GLU A 56 10.42 -14.83 1.09
CA GLU A 56 9.90 -15.65 2.18
C GLU A 56 9.47 -14.78 3.37
N ASP A 57 10.30 -13.83 3.76
CA ASP A 57 9.98 -12.88 4.83
C ASP A 57 8.83 -11.96 4.45
N MET A 58 8.78 -11.50 3.19
CA MET A 58 7.67 -10.70 2.67
C MET A 58 6.35 -11.46 2.79
N ASP A 59 6.32 -12.70 2.32
CA ASP A 59 5.12 -13.55 2.38
C ASP A 59 4.71 -13.82 3.83
N ALA A 60 5.67 -14.02 4.73
CA ALA A 60 5.41 -14.23 6.15
C ALA A 60 4.79 -13.00 6.83
N TRP A 61 5.27 -11.79 6.53
CA TRP A 61 4.70 -10.56 7.06
C TRP A 61 3.30 -10.29 6.51
N VAL A 62 3.09 -10.52 5.21
CA VAL A 62 1.75 -10.42 4.61
C VAL A 62 0.79 -11.41 5.28
N ALA A 63 1.22 -12.64 5.50
CA ALA A 63 0.38 -13.66 6.16
C ALA A 63 -0.05 -13.28 7.58
N LYS A 64 0.81 -12.61 8.35
CA LYS A 64 0.51 -12.14 9.71
C LYS A 64 -0.40 -10.92 9.77
N ALA A 65 -0.45 -10.13 8.70
CA ALA A 65 -1.16 -8.86 8.69
C ALA A 65 -2.68 -9.04 8.62
N ASP A 66 -3.42 -8.18 9.30
CA ASP A 66 -4.86 -7.99 9.11
C ASP A 66 -5.12 -6.96 8.02
N VAL A 67 -4.27 -5.93 7.98
CA VAL A 67 -4.31 -4.85 6.99
C VAL A 67 -2.91 -4.67 6.42
N VAL A 68 -2.83 -4.54 5.10
CA VAL A 68 -1.59 -4.18 4.39
C VAL A 68 -1.73 -2.75 3.87
N ILE A 69 -0.80 -1.89 4.26
CA ILE A 69 -0.66 -0.56 3.68
C ILE A 69 0.45 -0.65 2.62
N ALA A 70 0.09 -0.43 1.37
CA ALA A 70 1.00 -0.55 0.24
C ALA A 70 1.14 0.77 -0.51
N HIS A 71 2.31 1.01 -1.08
CA HIS A 71 2.40 2.03 -2.14
C HIS A 71 1.50 1.61 -3.32
N GLY A 72 1.25 2.52 -4.26
CA GLY A 72 0.33 2.26 -5.37
C GLY A 72 0.86 1.35 -6.48
N GLY A 73 1.86 0.51 -6.20
CA GLY A 73 2.40 -0.45 -7.16
C GLY A 73 1.51 -1.68 -7.31
N THR A 74 1.26 -2.09 -8.55
CA THR A 74 0.40 -3.23 -8.87
C THR A 74 0.85 -4.52 -8.18
N GLY A 75 2.15 -4.81 -8.18
CA GLY A 75 2.68 -6.05 -7.59
C GLY A 75 2.41 -6.17 -6.10
N ALA A 76 2.58 -5.08 -5.35
CA ALA A 76 2.33 -5.05 -3.90
C ALA A 76 0.84 -5.21 -3.59
N ILE A 77 -0.02 -4.52 -4.33
CA ILE A 77 -1.48 -4.60 -4.17
C ILE A 77 -1.97 -6.00 -4.48
N VAL A 78 -1.63 -6.53 -5.64
CA VAL A 78 -2.05 -7.87 -6.08
C VAL A 78 -1.54 -8.95 -5.15
N GLY A 79 -0.29 -8.87 -4.70
CA GLY A 79 0.28 -9.83 -3.76
C GLY A 79 -0.51 -9.90 -2.45
N ALA A 80 -0.88 -8.76 -1.89
CA ALA A 80 -1.68 -8.70 -0.67
C ALA A 80 -3.13 -9.19 -0.90
N LEU A 81 -3.74 -8.82 -2.02
CA LEU A 81 -5.10 -9.26 -2.38
C LEU A 81 -5.17 -10.78 -2.58
N LYS A 82 -4.18 -11.37 -3.27
CA LYS A 82 -4.09 -12.83 -3.42
C LYS A 82 -3.99 -13.58 -2.09
N ALA A 83 -3.37 -12.95 -1.10
CA ALA A 83 -3.31 -13.49 0.26
C ALA A 83 -4.59 -13.26 1.08
N GLY A 84 -5.62 -12.68 0.48
CA GLY A 84 -6.90 -12.40 1.13
C GLY A 84 -6.86 -11.24 2.14
N LYS A 85 -5.88 -10.35 2.02
CA LYS A 85 -5.69 -9.24 2.96
C LYS A 85 -6.49 -8.01 2.57
N LYS A 86 -6.84 -7.22 3.56
CA LYS A 86 -7.43 -5.89 3.37
C LYS A 86 -6.32 -4.90 3.06
N VAL A 87 -6.45 -4.15 1.98
CA VAL A 87 -5.39 -3.30 1.45
C VAL A 87 -5.81 -1.83 1.48
N ILE A 88 -4.93 -1.00 2.03
CA ILE A 88 -4.97 0.45 1.89
C ILE A 88 -3.80 0.83 1.00
N ALA A 89 -4.08 1.35 -0.18
CA ALA A 89 -3.04 1.83 -1.09
C ALA A 89 -2.83 3.33 -0.94
N VAL A 90 -1.56 3.73 -0.87
CA VAL A 90 -1.15 5.14 -0.83
C VAL A 90 -0.34 5.40 -2.09
N PRO A 91 -0.88 6.11 -3.08
CA PRO A 91 -0.16 6.37 -4.32
C PRO A 91 1.04 7.28 -4.07
N ARG A 92 2.17 6.94 -4.68
CA ARG A 92 3.34 7.81 -4.76
C ARG A 92 3.03 8.98 -5.70
N LEU A 93 3.47 10.18 -5.34
CA LEU A 93 3.22 11.40 -6.10
C LEU A 93 4.53 12.05 -6.52
N ALA A 94 4.61 12.44 -7.79
CA ALA A 94 5.77 13.11 -8.36
C ALA A 94 6.09 14.44 -7.66
N LYS A 95 5.06 15.18 -7.24
CA LYS A 95 5.22 16.45 -6.53
C LYS A 95 5.97 16.35 -5.20
N TYR A 96 6.04 15.16 -4.61
CA TYR A 96 6.79 14.89 -3.37
C TYR A 96 8.12 14.16 -3.62
N GLY A 97 8.52 13.97 -4.89
CA GLY A 97 9.72 13.22 -5.23
C GLY A 97 9.63 11.72 -4.95
N GLU A 98 8.43 11.18 -4.93
CA GLU A 98 8.15 9.79 -4.59
C GLU A 98 8.11 8.87 -5.81
N HIS A 99 7.99 9.45 -7.00
CA HIS A 99 7.96 8.76 -8.29
C HIS A 99 8.29 9.75 -9.43
N VAL A 100 8.53 9.23 -10.63
CA VAL A 100 8.75 10.06 -11.84
C VAL A 100 7.45 10.69 -12.37
N ASP A 101 6.31 10.09 -12.06
CA ASP A 101 4.97 10.51 -12.48
C ASP A 101 3.91 10.17 -11.41
N ASP A 102 2.64 10.44 -11.71
CA ASP A 102 1.50 10.15 -10.84
C ASP A 102 0.74 8.88 -11.29
N HIS A 103 1.42 7.96 -11.96
CA HIS A 103 0.84 6.73 -12.48
C HIS A 103 0.17 5.86 -11.41
N GLN A 104 0.69 5.87 -10.19
CA GLN A 104 0.12 5.10 -9.09
C GLN A 104 -1.28 5.58 -8.67
N GLU A 105 -1.64 6.84 -8.92
CA GLU A 105 -3.02 7.31 -8.73
C GLU A 105 -4.00 6.59 -9.66
N GLN A 106 -3.59 6.34 -10.90
CA GLN A 106 -4.43 5.63 -11.88
C GLN A 106 -4.59 4.16 -11.50
N VAL A 107 -3.50 3.49 -11.14
CA VAL A 107 -3.52 2.09 -10.70
C VAL A 107 -4.42 1.92 -9.48
N THR A 108 -4.23 2.72 -8.45
CA THR A 108 -5.03 2.64 -7.23
C THR A 108 -6.50 2.99 -7.48
N GLY A 109 -6.77 3.91 -8.40
CA GLY A 109 -8.13 4.26 -8.83
C GLY A 109 -8.89 3.10 -9.45
N GLN A 110 -8.22 2.25 -10.24
CA GLN A 110 -8.83 1.06 -10.83
C GLN A 110 -9.25 0.04 -9.76
N PHE A 111 -8.35 -0.28 -8.84
CA PHE A 111 -8.67 -1.21 -7.74
C PHE A 111 -9.75 -0.65 -6.81
N LEU A 112 -9.72 0.66 -6.53
CA LEU A 112 -10.76 1.33 -5.74
C LEU A 112 -12.12 1.22 -6.43
N GLY A 113 -12.19 1.48 -7.73
CA GLY A 113 -13.42 1.39 -8.52
C GLY A 113 -14.02 -0.02 -8.53
N LEU A 114 -13.20 -1.05 -8.37
CA LEU A 114 -13.63 -2.44 -8.26
C LEU A 114 -14.00 -2.86 -6.82
N ASN A 115 -13.97 -1.94 -5.87
CA ASN A 115 -14.17 -2.21 -4.43
C ASN A 115 -13.25 -3.29 -3.86
N MET A 116 -11.99 -3.30 -4.30
CA MET A 116 -10.99 -4.27 -3.83
C MET A 116 -10.08 -3.71 -2.75
N ILE A 117 -9.91 -2.39 -2.70
CA ILE A 117 -9.01 -1.68 -1.78
C ILE A 117 -9.65 -0.39 -1.26
N LEU A 118 -9.04 0.19 -0.23
CA LEU A 118 -9.15 1.62 0.06
C LEU A 118 -7.95 2.35 -0.54
N ARG A 119 -8.15 3.61 -0.95
CA ARG A 119 -7.08 4.50 -1.36
C ARG A 119 -6.97 5.65 -0.38
N CYS A 120 -5.77 5.85 0.16
CA CYS A 120 -5.46 6.95 1.06
C CYS A 120 -4.83 8.10 0.27
N GLU A 121 -5.46 9.24 0.25
CA GLU A 121 -4.93 10.48 -0.36
C GLU A 121 -4.24 11.35 0.68
N ASP A 122 -4.81 11.46 1.86
CA ASP A 122 -4.23 12.16 3.00
C ASP A 122 -3.74 11.16 4.06
N CYS A 123 -2.44 11.05 4.21
CA CYS A 123 -1.84 10.14 5.19
C CYS A 123 -2.21 10.48 6.65
N GLY A 124 -2.69 11.69 6.94
CA GLY A 124 -3.25 12.06 8.24
C GLY A 124 -4.50 11.29 8.62
N GLU A 125 -5.19 10.70 7.66
CA GLU A 125 -6.43 9.94 7.86
C GLU A 125 -6.22 8.42 7.99
N LEU A 126 -4.97 7.95 8.03
CA LEU A 126 -4.67 6.51 8.04
C LEU A 126 -5.32 5.76 9.20
N SER A 127 -5.36 6.32 10.40
CA SER A 127 -6.00 5.66 11.55
C SER A 127 -7.48 5.38 11.31
N GLN A 128 -8.20 6.32 10.70
CA GLN A 128 -9.60 6.18 10.33
C GLN A 128 -9.78 5.16 9.21
N MET A 129 -8.89 5.17 8.23
CA MET A 129 -8.93 4.23 7.10
C MET A 129 -8.60 2.81 7.53
N ILE A 130 -7.72 2.62 8.51
CA ILE A 130 -7.45 1.30 9.10
C ILE A 130 -8.71 0.74 9.76
N ALA A 131 -9.42 1.55 10.55
CA ALA A 131 -10.69 1.16 11.15
C ALA A 131 -11.75 0.83 10.09
N GLN A 132 -11.85 1.65 9.05
CA GLN A 132 -12.74 1.40 7.92
C GLN A 132 -12.39 0.10 7.18
N ALA A 133 -11.13 -0.15 6.90
CA ALA A 133 -10.68 -1.38 6.23
C ALA A 133 -11.05 -2.63 7.01
N LYS A 134 -10.88 -2.60 8.33
CA LYS A 134 -11.26 -3.73 9.21
C LYS A 134 -12.76 -4.02 9.20
N ALA A 135 -13.60 -3.00 9.09
CA ALA A 135 -15.04 -3.11 9.13
C ALA A 135 -15.67 -3.39 7.76
N GLN A 136 -15.03 -2.98 6.67
CA GLN A 136 -15.58 -3.06 5.32
C GLN A 136 -15.38 -4.44 4.71
N THR A 137 -16.38 -4.88 3.93
CA THR A 137 -16.25 -6.05 3.05
C THR A 137 -15.80 -5.62 1.67
N PHE A 138 -14.76 -6.24 1.17
CA PHE A 138 -14.21 -5.96 -0.16
C PHE A 138 -14.57 -7.08 -1.13
N ARG A 139 -14.60 -6.73 -2.42
CA ARG A 139 -14.70 -7.71 -3.48
C ARG A 139 -13.46 -8.60 -3.47
N PRO A 140 -13.62 -9.94 -3.40
CA PRO A 140 -12.46 -10.83 -3.40
C PRO A 140 -11.71 -10.77 -4.72
N TYR A 141 -10.39 -10.87 -4.61
CA TYR A 141 -9.52 -11.02 -5.77
C TYR A 141 -9.61 -12.45 -6.27
N VAL A 142 -9.98 -12.63 -7.54
CA VAL A 142 -10.05 -13.95 -8.18
C VAL A 142 -8.88 -14.09 -9.15
N SER A 143 -8.13 -15.20 -9.06
CA SER A 143 -6.92 -15.43 -9.85
C SER A 143 -7.16 -15.58 -11.38
N HIS A 144 -8.39 -15.59 -11.86
CA HIS A 144 -8.74 -15.43 -13.28
C HIS A 144 -8.73 -13.96 -13.73
N THR A 145 -7.90 -13.20 -13.15
CA THR A 145 -7.79 -11.76 -13.31
C THR A 145 -6.91 -11.33 -14.47
N GLN A 146 -6.61 -12.24 -15.38
CA GLN A 146 -6.06 -11.85 -16.65
C GLN A 146 -6.93 -10.74 -17.28
N ALA A 147 -8.25 -10.83 -17.13
CA ALA A 147 -9.18 -9.81 -17.60
C ALA A 147 -9.06 -8.47 -16.86
N ILE A 148 -8.78 -8.47 -15.54
CA ILE A 148 -8.54 -7.23 -14.77
C ILE A 148 -7.15 -6.66 -15.07
N LEU A 149 -6.13 -7.51 -15.12
CA LEU A 149 -4.78 -7.11 -15.52
C LEU A 149 -4.76 -6.60 -16.95
N ASP A 150 -5.44 -7.26 -17.87
CA ASP A 150 -5.59 -6.82 -19.25
C ASP A 150 -6.34 -5.50 -19.34
N SER A 151 -7.38 -5.31 -18.54
CA SER A 151 -8.12 -4.03 -18.46
C SER A 151 -7.26 -2.90 -17.88
N ILE A 152 -6.43 -3.18 -16.90
CA ILE A 152 -5.48 -2.21 -16.34
C ILE A 152 -4.39 -1.90 -17.38
N ASP A 153 -3.82 -2.91 -18.02
CA ASP A 153 -2.80 -2.75 -19.06
C ASP A 153 -3.37 -2.02 -20.28
N GLU A 154 -4.59 -2.33 -20.70
CA GLU A 154 -5.27 -1.66 -21.80
C GLU A 154 -5.54 -0.18 -21.46
N TYR A 155 -5.98 0.12 -20.25
CA TYR A 155 -6.17 1.49 -19.78
C TYR A 155 -4.85 2.26 -19.77
N ILE A 156 -3.79 1.65 -19.27
CA ILE A 156 -2.44 2.23 -19.23
C ILE A 156 -1.96 2.52 -20.65
N ASN A 157 -2.07 1.54 -21.56
CA ASN A 157 -1.60 1.67 -22.93
C ASN A 157 -2.42 2.69 -23.74
N ASN A 158 -3.71 2.79 -23.50
CA ASN A 158 -4.58 3.76 -24.18
C ASN A 158 -4.45 5.19 -23.65
N THR A 159 -3.94 5.36 -22.44
CA THR A 159 -3.79 6.70 -21.82
C THR A 159 -2.42 7.31 -22.13
N PHE A 160 -1.43 6.51 -22.51
CA PHE A 160 -0.05 6.95 -22.76
C PHE A 160 0.39 6.80 -24.24
N GLN A 161 -0.52 6.59 -25.17
CA GLN A 161 -0.32 6.81 -26.60
C GLN A 161 -0.84 8.20 -26.97
#